data_a56b55ccfe2be0463a156b6e1153f82e
#
_entry.id   a56b55ccfe2be0463a156b6e1153f82e
#
_cell.length_a   1.000
_cell.length_b   1.000
_cell.length_c   1.000
_cell.angle_alpha   90.00
_cell.angle_beta   90.00
_cell.angle_gamma   90.00
#
_symmetry.space_group_name_H-M   'P 1'
#
loop_
_entity.id
_entity.type
_entity.pdbx_description
1 polymer ?
#
loop_
_entity_poly.entity_id
_entity_poly.type
_entity_poly.pdbx_seq_one_letter_code
_entity_poly.pdbx_strand_id
1 'polypeptide(L)'
;MTTISKELSASLHARYGHSPDVLDALNPTIETMLQHRSVRAYTSQPVPANTAELLVAAAQSASTSSNMQTWSVVAVTDPGRKDRLAKIANNQEFVRACPLFLVWVTDLARLKALGMDRQKPHESLN
;
A
#
# COMPACT_ATOMS: atom_id res chain seq x y z
N MET A 1 3.64 -24.79 -21.66
CA MET A 1 3.84 -24.18 -20.32
C MET A 1 4.75 -22.98 -20.50
N THR A 2 4.24 -21.76 -20.29
CA THR A 2 4.96 -20.51 -20.46
C THR A 2 6.05 -20.39 -19.38
N THR A 3 7.16 -19.70 -19.67
CA THR A 3 8.28 -19.48 -18.73
C THR A 3 7.81 -18.91 -17.39
N ILE A 4 6.85 -18.00 -17.41
CA ILE A 4 6.21 -17.36 -16.24
C ILE A 4 5.57 -18.40 -15.30
N SER A 5 4.93 -19.44 -15.85
CA SER A 5 4.31 -20.51 -15.07
C SER A 5 5.32 -21.36 -14.27
N LYS A 6 6.55 -21.53 -14.79
CA LYS A 6 7.61 -22.27 -14.07
C LYS A 6 8.20 -21.49 -12.90
N GLU A 7 8.45 -20.18 -13.09
CA GLU A 7 8.99 -19.33 -12.03
C GLU A 7 7.98 -19.13 -10.90
N LEU A 8 6.71 -19.02 -11.23
CA LEU A 8 5.65 -18.93 -10.24
C LEU A 8 5.47 -20.23 -9.46
N SER A 9 5.50 -21.38 -10.15
CA SER A 9 5.45 -22.69 -9.49
C SER A 9 6.62 -22.87 -8.52
N ALA A 10 7.83 -22.47 -8.91
CA ALA A 10 8.99 -22.49 -8.03
C ALA A 10 8.82 -21.55 -6.81
N SER A 11 8.28 -20.36 -7.01
CA SER A 11 8.00 -19.40 -5.94
C SER A 11 6.95 -19.91 -4.97
N LEU A 12 5.89 -20.56 -5.44
CA LEU A 12 4.85 -21.16 -4.62
C LEU A 12 5.40 -22.35 -3.84
N HIS A 13 6.18 -23.20 -4.48
CA HIS A 13 6.83 -24.32 -3.82
C HIS A 13 7.79 -23.86 -2.71
N ALA A 14 8.60 -22.84 -2.98
CA ALA A 14 9.50 -22.28 -1.98
C ALA A 14 8.76 -21.65 -0.80
N ARG A 15 7.56 -21.11 -1.00
CA ARG A 15 6.76 -20.42 0.02
C ARG A 15 5.88 -21.36 0.85
N TYR A 16 5.30 -22.37 0.22
CA TYR A 16 4.28 -23.23 0.81
C TYR A 16 4.65 -24.72 0.87
N GLY A 17 5.82 -25.12 0.36
CA GLY A 17 6.27 -26.50 0.30
C GLY A 17 5.64 -27.34 -0.82
N HIS A 18 4.66 -26.78 -1.55
CA HIS A 18 4.01 -27.43 -2.70
C HIS A 18 3.50 -26.35 -3.67
N SER A 19 3.25 -26.75 -4.91
CA SER A 19 2.57 -25.92 -5.91
C SER A 19 1.15 -26.42 -6.07
N PRO A 20 0.12 -25.59 -5.88
CA PRO A 20 -1.26 -25.99 -6.13
C PRO A 20 -1.51 -26.22 -7.62
N ASP A 21 -2.39 -27.16 -7.94
CA ASP A 21 -2.74 -27.53 -9.32
C ASP A 21 -3.61 -26.51 -10.07
N VAL A 22 -3.84 -25.34 -9.45
CA VAL A 22 -4.70 -24.27 -9.98
C VAL A 22 -3.99 -23.27 -10.91
N LEU A 23 -2.82 -23.63 -11.45
CA LEU A 23 -2.02 -22.73 -12.30
C LEU A 23 -2.71 -22.31 -13.61
N ASP A 24 -3.72 -23.06 -14.06
CA ASP A 24 -4.48 -22.74 -15.27
C ASP A 24 -5.41 -21.52 -15.11
N ALA A 25 -5.72 -21.14 -13.86
CA ALA A 25 -6.57 -19.99 -13.54
C ALA A 25 -5.76 -18.71 -13.22
N LEU A 26 -4.44 -18.72 -13.39
CA LEU A 26 -3.61 -17.55 -13.10
C LEU A 26 -3.83 -16.43 -14.11
N ASN A 27 -3.96 -15.23 -13.57
CA ASN A 27 -3.92 -13.99 -14.33
C ASN A 27 -2.81 -13.08 -13.77
N PRO A 28 -2.39 -12.02 -14.52
CA PRO A 28 -1.27 -11.17 -14.11
C PRO A 28 -1.43 -10.52 -12.73
N THR A 29 -2.66 -10.25 -12.30
CA THR A 29 -2.93 -9.67 -10.98
C THR A 29 -2.62 -10.67 -9.87
N ILE A 30 -3.13 -11.90 -9.97
CA ILE A 30 -2.85 -12.96 -9.00
C ILE A 30 -1.35 -13.28 -8.97
N GLU A 31 -0.72 -13.33 -10.12
CA GLU A 31 0.72 -13.56 -10.25
C GLU A 31 1.53 -12.48 -9.50
N THR A 32 1.21 -11.20 -9.69
CA THR A 32 1.82 -10.08 -8.98
C THR A 32 1.64 -10.20 -7.46
N MET A 33 0.44 -10.57 -7.01
CA MET A 33 0.14 -10.76 -5.59
C MET A 33 0.96 -11.91 -4.99
N LEU A 34 1.10 -13.04 -5.69
CA LEU A 34 1.84 -14.19 -5.24
C LEU A 34 3.37 -13.97 -5.23
N GLN A 35 3.87 -13.10 -6.09
CA GLN A 35 5.27 -12.68 -6.12
C GLN A 35 5.62 -11.65 -5.05
N HIS A 36 4.64 -11.08 -4.36
CA HIS A 36 4.87 -10.06 -3.33
C HIS A 36 5.88 -10.52 -2.27
N ARG A 37 6.81 -9.64 -1.95
CA ARG A 37 7.80 -9.81 -0.86
C ARG A 37 7.91 -8.53 -0.05
N SER A 38 8.19 -8.68 1.23
CA SER A 38 8.58 -7.54 2.08
C SER A 38 9.97 -7.09 1.71
N VAL A 39 10.07 -5.93 1.08
CA VAL A 39 11.35 -5.30 0.69
C VAL A 39 11.71 -4.24 1.73
N ARG A 40 12.92 -4.30 2.27
CA ARG A 40 13.45 -3.36 3.28
C ARG A 40 14.80 -2.75 2.89
N ALA A 41 15.37 -3.17 1.76
CA ALA A 41 16.55 -2.59 1.17
C ALA A 41 16.15 -1.81 -0.10
N TYR A 42 16.61 -0.58 -0.18
CA TYR A 42 16.27 0.32 -1.30
C TYR A 42 17.54 0.73 -2.02
N THR A 43 17.43 1.00 -3.31
CA THR A 43 18.48 1.62 -4.10
C THR A 43 18.50 3.13 -3.86
N SER A 44 19.55 3.80 -4.26
CA SER A 44 19.63 5.27 -4.23
C SER A 44 18.81 5.95 -5.35
N GLN A 45 18.18 5.16 -6.22
CA GLN A 45 17.39 5.69 -7.33
C GLN A 45 16.13 6.40 -6.78
N PRO A 46 15.87 7.66 -7.19
CA PRO A 46 14.65 8.34 -6.80
C PRO A 46 13.43 7.67 -7.44
N VAL A 47 12.29 7.73 -6.75
CA VAL A 47 11.02 7.32 -7.36
C VAL A 47 10.60 8.31 -8.45
N PRO A 48 9.94 7.85 -9.51
CA PRO A 48 9.42 8.71 -10.56
C PRO A 48 8.50 9.80 -10.01
N ALA A 49 8.42 10.94 -10.70
CA ALA A 49 7.43 11.96 -10.41
C ALA A 49 6.00 11.36 -10.44
N ASN A 50 5.11 11.89 -9.60
CA ASN A 50 3.73 11.45 -9.46
C ASN A 50 3.55 10.00 -8.94
N THR A 51 4.61 9.38 -8.39
CA THR A 51 4.49 8.04 -7.79
C THR A 51 3.51 8.02 -6.62
N ALA A 52 3.52 9.06 -5.77
CA ALA A 52 2.59 9.13 -4.64
C ALA A 52 1.13 9.17 -5.11
N GLU A 53 0.83 9.99 -6.12
CA GLU A 53 -0.49 10.13 -6.71
C GLU A 53 -0.97 8.82 -7.34
N LEU A 54 -0.09 8.13 -8.07
CA LEU A 54 -0.39 6.83 -8.66
C LEU A 54 -0.72 5.78 -7.61
N LEU A 55 0.08 5.72 -6.52
CA LEU A 55 -0.15 4.78 -5.42
C LEU A 55 -1.46 5.09 -4.67
N VAL A 56 -1.78 6.36 -4.48
CA VAL A 56 -3.05 6.79 -3.89
C VAL A 56 -4.22 6.42 -4.79
N ALA A 57 -4.12 6.66 -6.09
CA ALA A 57 -5.16 6.28 -7.06
C ALA A 57 -5.40 4.76 -7.06
N ALA A 58 -4.33 3.96 -7.01
CA ALA A 58 -4.44 2.51 -6.88
C ALA A 58 -5.13 2.10 -5.56
N ALA A 59 -4.78 2.74 -4.45
CA ALA A 59 -5.40 2.47 -3.15
C ALA A 59 -6.87 2.87 -3.10
N GLN A 60 -7.27 3.94 -3.80
CA GLN A 60 -8.66 4.38 -3.90
C GLN A 60 -9.57 3.38 -4.64
N SER A 61 -9.01 2.47 -5.42
CA SER A 61 -9.78 1.41 -6.08
C SER A 61 -10.28 0.34 -5.11
N ALA A 62 -9.75 0.30 -3.89
CA ALA A 62 -10.23 -0.62 -2.86
C ALA A 62 -11.66 -0.26 -2.41
N SER A 63 -12.48 -1.30 -2.23
CA SER A 63 -13.84 -1.12 -1.73
C SER A 63 -13.84 -0.60 -0.30
N THR A 64 -14.68 0.39 0.00
CA THR A 64 -14.91 0.88 1.35
C THR A 64 -16.40 0.84 1.68
N SER A 65 -16.75 0.62 2.95
CA SER A 65 -18.14 0.60 3.39
C SER A 65 -18.83 1.90 3.00
N SER A 66 -19.97 1.78 2.31
CA SER A 66 -20.76 2.93 1.81
C SER A 66 -19.91 3.96 1.02
N ASN A 67 -18.80 3.54 0.45
CA ASN A 67 -17.84 4.41 -0.25
C ASN A 67 -17.39 5.63 0.59
N MET A 68 -17.29 5.47 1.91
CA MET A 68 -16.98 6.58 2.81
C MET A 68 -15.53 7.07 2.72
N GLN A 69 -14.60 6.22 2.24
CA GLN A 69 -13.19 6.60 2.04
C GLN A 69 -12.59 7.29 3.28
N THR A 70 -12.80 6.67 4.47
CA THR A 70 -12.44 7.25 5.79
C THR A 70 -10.95 7.24 6.09
N TRP A 71 -10.13 7.63 5.14
CA TRP A 71 -8.70 7.66 5.27
C TRP A 71 -8.08 8.87 4.59
N SER A 72 -6.93 9.26 5.08
CA SER A 72 -6.03 10.23 4.46
C SER A 72 -4.62 9.65 4.41
N VAL A 73 -3.79 10.15 3.52
CA VAL A 73 -2.41 9.73 3.39
C VAL A 73 -1.48 10.93 3.41
N VAL A 74 -0.38 10.82 4.14
CA VAL A 74 0.69 11.81 4.17
C VAL A 74 1.92 11.22 3.49
N ALA A 75 2.33 11.83 2.38
CA ALA A 75 3.57 11.47 1.68
C ALA A 75 4.76 12.20 2.32
N VAL A 76 5.74 11.45 2.79
CA VAL A 76 6.91 11.99 3.49
C VAL A 76 8.18 11.66 2.72
N THR A 77 8.85 12.70 2.22
CA THR A 77 10.15 12.60 1.54
C THR A 77 11.28 13.27 2.33
N ASP A 78 10.94 14.20 3.23
CA ASP A 78 11.91 14.94 4.06
C ASP A 78 12.70 14.00 4.99
N PRO A 79 14.04 14.00 4.94
CA PRO A 79 14.87 13.08 5.73
C PRO A 79 14.68 13.26 7.25
N GLY A 80 14.53 14.49 7.73
CA GLY A 80 14.35 14.78 9.16
C GLY A 80 13.03 14.27 9.70
N ARG A 81 11.96 14.33 8.88
CA ARG A 81 10.66 13.74 9.23
C ARG A 81 10.73 12.22 9.21
N LYS A 82 11.38 11.61 8.21
CA LYS A 82 11.58 10.17 8.15
C LYS A 82 12.39 9.65 9.34
N ASP A 83 13.43 10.37 9.78
CA ASP A 83 14.20 10.00 10.98
C ASP A 83 13.31 9.98 12.24
N ARG A 84 12.46 10.99 12.43
CA ARG A 84 11.52 11.01 13.56
C ARG A 84 10.52 9.85 13.48
N LEU A 85 9.98 9.56 12.31
CA LEU A 85 9.08 8.43 12.09
C LEU A 85 9.77 7.09 12.34
N ALA A 86 11.02 6.94 11.89
CA ALA A 86 11.81 5.74 12.14
C ALA A 86 12.02 5.50 13.63
N LYS A 87 12.30 6.55 14.42
CA LYS A 87 12.42 6.45 15.89
C LYS A 87 11.13 5.97 16.54
N ILE A 88 9.99 6.51 16.14
CA ILE A 88 8.67 6.08 16.62
C ILE A 88 8.40 4.62 16.22
N ALA A 89 8.81 4.21 15.01
CA ALA A 89 8.67 2.85 14.49
C ALA A 89 9.77 1.90 14.98
N ASN A 90 10.16 1.96 16.25
CA ASN A 90 11.20 1.13 16.84
C ASN A 90 12.57 1.22 16.14
N ASN A 91 12.94 2.44 15.74
CA ASN A 91 14.21 2.77 15.09
C ASN A 91 14.49 2.00 13.79
N GLN A 92 13.47 1.82 12.97
CA GLN A 92 13.57 1.05 11.72
C GLN A 92 14.34 1.81 10.63
N GLU A 93 15.50 1.27 10.24
CA GLU A 93 16.38 1.91 9.25
C GLU A 93 15.73 2.00 7.85
N PHE A 94 14.93 1.04 7.45
CA PHE A 94 14.26 1.09 6.15
C PHE A 94 13.27 2.27 6.03
N VAL A 95 12.76 2.82 7.15
CA VAL A 95 11.93 4.04 7.13
C VAL A 95 12.78 5.27 6.78
N ARG A 96 14.04 5.32 7.24
CA ARG A 96 14.98 6.40 6.87
C ARG A 96 15.40 6.29 5.42
N ALA A 97 15.71 5.06 5.00
CA ALA A 97 16.32 4.79 3.69
C ALA A 97 15.32 4.86 2.53
N CYS A 98 14.02 4.62 2.75
CA CYS A 98 13.05 4.62 1.66
C CYS A 98 12.98 6.01 0.99
N PRO A 99 12.84 6.07 -0.35
CA PRO A 99 12.75 7.34 -1.08
C PRO A 99 11.43 8.09 -0.81
N LEU A 100 10.36 7.34 -0.54
CA LEU A 100 9.03 7.84 -0.23
C LEU A 100 8.43 7.01 0.89
N PHE A 101 7.94 7.65 1.95
CA PHE A 101 7.22 7.00 3.05
C PHE A 101 5.77 7.50 3.09
N LEU A 102 4.82 6.58 3.06
CA LEU A 102 3.39 6.89 3.10
C LEU A 102 2.83 6.56 4.48
N VAL A 103 2.26 7.55 5.14
CA VAL A 103 1.55 7.37 6.43
C VAL A 103 0.05 7.37 6.14
N TRP A 104 -0.59 6.25 6.33
CA TRP A 104 -2.04 6.09 6.21
C TRP A 104 -2.69 6.31 7.57
N VAL A 105 -3.69 7.17 7.60
CA VAL A 105 -4.41 7.52 8.83
C VAL A 105 -5.91 7.39 8.63
N THR A 106 -6.61 6.96 9.65
CA THR A 106 -8.08 7.05 9.69
C THR A 106 -8.49 8.51 9.75
N ASP A 107 -9.39 8.94 8.88
CA ASP A 107 -9.83 10.33 8.78
C ASP A 107 -11.36 10.42 8.70
N LEU A 108 -11.96 10.59 9.87
CA LEU A 108 -13.40 10.85 10.00
C LEU A 108 -13.72 12.35 9.91
N ALA A 109 -12.74 13.21 10.20
CA ALA A 109 -12.94 14.66 10.25
C ALA A 109 -13.31 15.23 8.87
N ARG A 110 -12.74 14.69 7.80
CA ARG A 110 -13.06 15.07 6.42
C ARG A 110 -14.53 14.81 6.10
N LEU A 111 -15.05 13.63 6.43
CA LEU A 111 -16.45 13.29 6.19
C LEU A 111 -17.39 14.16 7.04
N LYS A 112 -17.03 14.39 8.30
CA LYS A 112 -17.80 15.28 9.19
C LYS A 112 -17.87 16.69 8.60
N ALA A 113 -16.75 17.24 8.14
CA ALA A 113 -16.71 18.56 7.49
C ALA A 113 -17.58 18.62 6.23
N LEU A 114 -17.50 17.61 5.36
CA LEU A 114 -18.33 17.51 4.15
C LEU A 114 -19.83 17.38 4.47
N GLY A 115 -20.17 16.62 5.51
CA GLY A 115 -21.54 16.45 5.97
C GLY A 115 -22.13 17.77 6.50
N MET A 116 -21.34 18.54 7.24
CA MET A 116 -21.72 19.87 7.73
C MET A 116 -21.92 20.87 6.59
N ASP A 117 -20.97 20.92 5.64
CA ASP A 117 -21.07 21.79 4.45
C ASP A 117 -22.32 21.48 3.60
N ARG A 118 -22.68 20.20 3.49
CA ARG A 118 -23.86 19.73 2.77
C ARG A 118 -25.16 19.76 3.60
N GLN A 119 -25.13 20.27 4.83
CA GLN A 119 -26.25 20.27 5.79
C GLN A 119 -26.83 18.86 6.03
N LYS A 120 -25.98 17.85 5.95
CA LYS A 120 -26.30 16.42 6.20
C LYS A 120 -25.32 15.86 7.23
N PRO A 121 -25.37 16.30 8.50
CA PRO A 121 -24.46 15.81 9.53
C PRO A 121 -24.69 14.31 9.77
N HIS A 122 -23.59 13.57 9.91
CA HIS A 122 -23.64 12.15 10.29
C HIS A 122 -23.34 12.02 11.77
N GLU A 123 -24.35 11.75 12.56
CA GLU A 123 -24.24 11.58 14.04
C GLU A 123 -23.39 10.35 14.40
N SER A 124 -23.35 9.34 13.52
CA SER A 124 -22.58 8.11 13.73
C SER A 124 -21.06 8.24 13.52
N LEU A 125 -20.54 9.41 13.20
CA LEU A 125 -19.11 9.68 13.01
C LEU A 125 -18.48 10.37 14.24
N ASN A 126 -19.11 10.32 15.41
CA ASN A 126 -18.60 10.87 16.66
C ASN A 126 -17.72 9.87 17.40
#